data_f5af8a0c3831c171cfa6e805e66311b9
#
_entry.id   f5af8a0c3831c171cfa6e805e66311b9
#
_cell.length_a   1.000
_cell.length_b   1.000
_cell.length_c   1.000
_cell.angle_alpha   90.00
_cell.angle_beta   90.00
_cell.angle_gamma   90.00
#
_symmetry.space_group_name_H-M   'P 1'
#
loop_
_entity.id
_entity.type
_entity.pdbx_description
1 polymer ?
#
loop_
_entity_poly.entity_id
_entity_poly.type
_entity_poly.pdbx_seq_one_letter_code
_entity_poly.pdbx_strand_id
1 'polypeptide(L)'
;MPNFINLSKRNIDTFGMEIEIVKRSAIPVTLIINNSKLDKELFVKAIEISLELGIKSFQFGDGFGPPISTLDVDEILKMISKKNHIKIVGGIKNLSQVIDLFDSGISCVGTSNFSEIFEEVRNI
;
A
#
# COMPACT_ATOMS: atom_id res chain seq x y z
N MET A 1 7.00 -11.38 -8.66
CA MET A 1 6.91 -10.10 -7.93
C MET A 1 7.88 -9.08 -8.52
N PRO A 2 7.44 -7.84 -8.75
CA PRO A 2 8.36 -6.79 -9.17
C PRO A 2 9.49 -6.63 -8.16
N ASN A 3 10.66 -6.35 -8.66
CA ASN A 3 11.86 -6.27 -7.84
C ASN A 3 12.10 -4.83 -7.34
N PHE A 4 11.81 -4.58 -6.06
CA PHE A 4 12.03 -3.27 -5.46
C PHE A 4 13.50 -2.86 -5.39
N ILE A 5 14.43 -3.81 -5.49
CA ILE A 5 15.86 -3.48 -5.62
C ILE A 5 16.12 -2.74 -6.93
N ASN A 6 15.49 -3.18 -8.02
CA ASN A 6 15.58 -2.47 -9.31
C ASN A 6 15.01 -1.06 -9.20
N LEU A 7 13.88 -0.89 -8.54
CA LEU A 7 13.29 0.42 -8.34
C LEU A 7 14.16 1.31 -7.45
N SER A 8 14.68 0.79 -6.34
CA SER A 8 15.55 1.55 -5.44
C SER A 8 16.88 1.95 -6.09
N LYS A 9 17.31 1.21 -7.11
CA LYS A 9 18.47 1.57 -7.97
C LYS A 9 18.07 2.43 -9.18
N ARG A 10 16.85 2.95 -9.22
CA ARG A 10 16.29 3.76 -10.31
C ARG A 10 16.16 3.02 -11.64
N ASN A 11 16.09 1.69 -11.61
CA ASN A 11 15.86 0.89 -12.81
C ASN A 11 14.35 0.74 -13.07
N ILE A 12 13.72 1.86 -13.43
CA ILE A 12 12.26 1.98 -13.58
C ILE A 12 11.74 1.11 -14.73
N ASP A 13 12.47 1.03 -15.83
CA ASP A 13 12.04 0.23 -16.99
C ASP A 13 11.96 -1.26 -16.65
N THR A 14 12.93 -1.79 -15.92
CA THR A 14 12.92 -3.18 -15.48
C THR A 14 11.76 -3.44 -14.51
N PHE A 15 11.50 -2.52 -13.60
CA PHE A 15 10.35 -2.62 -12.70
C PHE A 15 9.02 -2.71 -13.47
N GLY A 16 8.82 -1.84 -14.46
CA GLY A 16 7.64 -1.87 -15.31
C GLY A 16 7.49 -3.17 -16.09
N MET A 17 8.59 -3.69 -16.64
CA MET A 17 8.60 -4.97 -17.35
C MET A 17 8.22 -6.15 -16.44
N GLU A 18 8.69 -6.15 -15.21
CA GLU A 18 8.35 -7.20 -14.23
C GLU A 18 6.86 -7.17 -13.89
N ILE A 19 6.27 -5.99 -13.74
CA ILE A 19 4.82 -5.85 -13.52
C ILE A 19 4.04 -6.40 -14.71
N GLU A 20 4.43 -6.08 -15.94
CA GLU A 20 3.76 -6.59 -17.14
C GLU A 20 3.79 -8.12 -17.21
N ILE A 21 4.93 -8.73 -16.91
CA ILE A 21 5.09 -10.20 -16.92
C ILE A 21 4.12 -10.83 -15.91
N VAL A 22 4.06 -10.30 -14.70
CA VAL A 22 3.16 -10.81 -13.66
C VAL A 22 1.69 -10.66 -14.07
N LYS A 23 1.33 -9.55 -14.69
CA LYS A 23 -0.04 -9.31 -15.15
C LYS A 23 -0.50 -10.27 -16.24
N ARG A 24 0.40 -10.75 -17.09
CA ARG A 24 0.08 -11.71 -18.16
C ARG A 24 -0.41 -13.06 -17.62
N SER A 25 -0.19 -13.34 -16.34
CA SER A 25 -0.65 -14.58 -15.71
C SER A 25 -2.17 -14.68 -15.59
N ALA A 26 -2.92 -13.60 -15.80
CA ALA A 26 -4.36 -13.49 -15.61
C ALA A 26 -4.85 -13.77 -14.17
N ILE A 27 -3.94 -13.79 -13.21
CA ILE A 27 -4.24 -13.93 -11.78
C ILE A 27 -4.37 -12.54 -11.17
N PRO A 28 -5.34 -12.29 -10.28
CA PRO A 28 -5.41 -11.01 -9.57
C PRO A 28 -4.12 -10.71 -8.82
N VAL A 29 -3.59 -9.49 -9.00
CA VAL A 29 -2.29 -9.09 -8.44
C VAL A 29 -2.48 -7.93 -7.49
N THR A 30 -1.89 -8.04 -6.29
CA THR A 30 -1.74 -6.93 -5.35
C THR A 30 -0.28 -6.53 -5.30
N LEU A 31 0.00 -5.27 -5.57
CA LEU A 31 1.35 -4.73 -5.48
C LEU A 31 1.62 -4.27 -4.05
N ILE A 32 2.68 -4.81 -3.44
CA ILE A 32 3.10 -4.42 -2.09
C ILE A 32 4.22 -3.39 -2.22
N ILE A 33 4.01 -2.22 -1.67
CA ILE A 33 5.01 -1.14 -1.67
C ILE A 33 5.35 -0.78 -0.23
N ASN A 34 6.63 -0.86 0.12
CA ASN A 34 7.11 -0.38 1.40
C ASN A 34 7.74 1.01 1.21
N ASN A 35 6.96 2.04 1.52
CA ASN A 35 7.36 3.42 1.33
C ASN A 35 8.56 3.83 2.18
N SER A 36 8.82 3.16 3.30
CA SER A 36 9.98 3.46 4.15
C SER A 36 11.32 3.11 3.48
N LYS A 37 11.30 2.27 2.45
CA LYS A 37 12.50 1.82 1.71
C LYS A 37 12.74 2.58 0.42
N LEU A 38 11.85 3.50 0.05
CA LEU A 38 11.93 4.28 -1.17
C LEU A 38 11.93 5.77 -0.84
N ASP A 39 12.68 6.56 -1.60
CA ASP A 39 12.51 7.99 -1.52
C ASP A 39 11.18 8.40 -2.14
N LYS A 40 10.74 9.62 -1.87
CA LYS A 40 9.43 10.10 -2.31
C LYS A 40 9.27 10.07 -3.83
N GLU A 41 10.30 10.44 -4.56
CA GLU A 41 10.28 10.43 -6.04
C GLU A 41 10.06 9.03 -6.58
N LEU A 42 10.79 8.04 -6.06
CA LEU A 42 10.65 6.65 -6.48
C LEU A 42 9.30 6.05 -6.05
N PHE A 43 8.81 6.43 -4.88
CA PHE A 43 7.50 6.02 -4.41
C PHE A 43 6.38 6.49 -5.36
N VAL A 44 6.41 7.76 -5.74
CA VAL A 44 5.45 8.33 -6.70
C VAL A 44 5.55 7.63 -8.05
N LYS A 45 6.77 7.41 -8.55
CA LYS A 45 7.01 6.72 -9.82
C LYS A 45 6.49 5.28 -9.79
N ALA A 46 6.69 4.56 -8.70
CA ALA A 46 6.19 3.19 -8.56
C ALA A 46 4.67 3.13 -8.70
N ILE A 47 3.96 4.05 -8.06
CA ILE A 47 2.50 4.13 -8.14
C ILE A 47 2.05 4.50 -9.56
N GLU A 48 2.66 5.53 -10.16
CA GLU A 48 2.31 5.97 -11.51
C GLU A 48 2.44 4.85 -12.54
N ILE A 49 3.58 4.17 -12.55
CA ILE A 49 3.84 3.05 -13.47
C ILE A 49 2.85 1.92 -13.24
N SER A 50 2.58 1.60 -11.98
CA SER A 50 1.66 0.52 -11.64
C SER A 50 0.24 0.81 -12.10
N LEU A 51 -0.23 2.04 -11.93
CA LEU A 51 -1.55 2.46 -12.40
C LEU A 51 -1.63 2.43 -13.93
N GLU A 52 -0.60 2.91 -14.62
CA GLU A 52 -0.55 2.89 -16.09
C GLU A 52 -0.60 1.45 -16.63
N LEU A 53 0.02 0.52 -15.94
CA LEU A 53 0.01 -0.90 -16.31
C LEU A 53 -1.25 -1.64 -15.82
N GLY A 54 -2.18 -0.94 -15.19
CA GLY A 54 -3.49 -1.48 -14.83
C GLY A 54 -3.55 -2.24 -13.51
N ILE A 55 -2.61 -2.03 -12.61
CA ILE A 55 -2.70 -2.59 -11.25
C ILE A 55 -3.87 -1.90 -10.53
N LYS A 56 -4.73 -2.69 -9.89
CA LYS A 56 -5.95 -2.20 -9.22
C LYS A 56 -5.94 -2.43 -7.72
N SER A 57 -4.98 -3.17 -7.19
CA SER A 57 -4.88 -3.51 -5.78
C SER A 57 -3.48 -3.22 -5.27
N PHE A 58 -3.41 -2.48 -4.18
CA PHE A 58 -2.16 -2.02 -3.58
C PHE A 58 -2.15 -2.33 -2.09
N GLN A 59 -0.98 -2.71 -1.58
CA GLN A 59 -0.73 -2.77 -0.16
C GLN A 59 0.46 -1.88 0.17
N PHE A 60 0.31 -1.00 1.14
CA PHE A 60 1.37 -0.13 1.63
C PHE A 60 1.82 -0.58 3.00
N GLY A 61 3.14 -0.82 3.13
CA GLY A 61 3.73 -1.41 4.31
C GLY A 61 3.73 -2.94 4.27
N ASP A 62 4.68 -3.53 4.97
CA ASP A 62 4.85 -4.98 5.08
C ASP A 62 4.71 -5.49 6.52
N GLY A 63 4.41 -4.60 7.47
CA GLY A 63 4.33 -4.91 8.89
C GLY A 63 5.67 -4.83 9.62
N PHE A 64 6.76 -4.62 8.89
CA PHE A 64 8.11 -4.48 9.44
C PHE A 64 8.64 -3.08 9.16
N GLY A 65 9.01 -2.35 10.17
CA GLY A 65 9.53 -1.00 10.02
C GLY A 65 8.56 0.09 10.47
N PRO A 66 8.84 1.36 10.14
CA PRO A 66 8.03 2.47 10.61
C PRO A 66 6.59 2.41 10.09
N PRO A 67 5.60 2.82 10.89
CA PRO A 67 4.22 2.89 10.42
C PRO A 67 4.08 3.96 9.34
N ILE A 68 3.09 3.78 8.47
CA ILE A 68 2.71 4.80 7.49
C ILE A 68 2.14 6.01 8.23
N SER A 69 2.60 7.19 7.86
CA SER A 69 2.08 8.44 8.43
C SER A 69 0.74 8.83 7.79
N THR A 70 -0.03 9.65 8.49
CA THR A 70 -1.28 10.21 7.96
C THR A 70 -1.04 11.00 6.66
N LEU A 71 0.08 11.74 6.60
CA LEU A 71 0.44 12.50 5.40
C LEU A 71 0.70 11.58 4.21
N ASP A 72 1.35 10.46 4.43
CA ASP A 72 1.59 9.46 3.37
C ASP A 72 0.29 8.86 2.86
N VAL A 73 -0.66 8.57 3.76
CA VAL A 73 -1.99 8.07 3.38
C VAL A 73 -2.73 9.10 2.51
N ASP A 74 -2.69 10.37 2.88
CA ASP A 74 -3.32 11.44 2.10
C ASP A 74 -2.72 11.54 0.70
N GLU A 75 -1.42 11.45 0.57
CA GLU A 75 -0.75 11.47 -0.74
C GLU A 75 -1.13 10.26 -1.59
N ILE A 76 -1.19 9.07 -1.00
CA ILE A 76 -1.62 7.85 -1.67
C ILE A 76 -3.04 8.03 -2.22
N LEU A 77 -3.96 8.55 -1.42
CA LEU A 77 -5.35 8.73 -1.81
C LEU A 77 -5.55 9.81 -2.88
N LYS A 78 -4.64 10.76 -3.00
CA LYS A 78 -4.63 11.73 -4.11
C LYS A 78 -4.21 11.09 -5.42
N MET A 79 -3.37 10.08 -5.38
CA MET A 79 -2.83 9.42 -6.57
C MET A 79 -3.67 8.23 -7.01
N ILE A 80 -4.25 7.49 -6.07
CA ILE A 80 -4.99 6.25 -6.33
C ILE A 80 -6.47 6.48 -6.06
N SER A 81 -7.29 6.20 -7.07
CA SER A 81 -8.74 6.32 -6.95
C SER A 81 -9.31 5.38 -5.89
N LYS A 82 -10.36 5.81 -5.20
CA LYS A 82 -11.12 4.97 -4.25
C LYS A 82 -11.73 3.72 -4.87
N LYS A 83 -11.78 3.65 -6.20
CA LYS A 83 -12.22 2.45 -6.92
C LYS A 83 -11.19 1.32 -6.86
N ASN A 84 -9.94 1.65 -6.58
CA ASN A 84 -8.89 0.67 -6.42
C ASN A 84 -8.90 0.14 -4.98
N HIS A 85 -8.45 -1.09 -4.80
CA HIS A 85 -8.33 -1.68 -3.48
C HIS A 85 -7.02 -1.21 -2.84
N ILE A 86 -7.11 -0.61 -1.66
CA ILE A 86 -5.95 -0.09 -0.93
C ILE A 86 -5.93 -0.70 0.48
N LYS A 87 -4.84 -1.39 0.79
CA LYS A 87 -4.59 -1.98 2.10
C LYS A 87 -3.42 -1.28 2.78
N ILE A 88 -3.58 -0.91 4.04
CA ILE A 88 -2.52 -0.33 4.86
C ILE A 88 -2.12 -1.33 5.93
N VAL A 89 -0.81 -1.57 6.07
CA VAL A 89 -0.25 -2.53 7.03
C VAL A 89 0.85 -1.86 7.85
N GLY A 90 0.81 -2.07 9.15
CA GLY A 90 1.85 -1.62 10.08
C GLY A 90 1.45 -0.39 10.89
N GLY A 91 1.79 -0.41 12.16
CA GLY A 91 1.59 0.72 13.07
C GLY A 91 0.17 1.00 13.50
N ILE A 92 -0.77 0.14 13.18
CA ILE A 92 -2.18 0.30 13.55
C ILE A 92 -2.41 -0.36 14.92
N LYS A 93 -2.73 0.45 15.94
CA LYS A 93 -2.76 0.02 17.34
C LYS A 93 -4.10 0.13 18.03
N ASN A 94 -5.03 0.94 17.50
CA ASN A 94 -6.31 1.19 18.14
C ASN A 94 -7.44 1.39 17.13
N LEU A 95 -8.66 1.35 17.62
CA LEU A 95 -9.87 1.48 16.81
C LEU A 95 -9.97 2.84 16.13
N SER A 96 -9.55 3.90 16.80
CA SER A 96 -9.59 5.25 16.22
C SER A 96 -8.80 5.35 14.93
N GLN A 97 -7.59 4.77 14.89
CA GLN A 97 -6.78 4.72 13.67
C GLN A 97 -7.47 3.94 12.55
N VAL A 98 -8.11 2.83 12.87
CA VAL A 98 -8.85 2.00 11.90
C VAL A 98 -10.00 2.80 11.29
N ILE A 99 -10.80 3.47 12.13
CA ILE A 99 -11.92 4.28 11.68
C ILE A 99 -11.45 5.42 10.78
N ASP A 100 -10.41 6.14 11.18
CA ASP A 100 -9.86 7.24 10.39
C ASP A 100 -9.41 6.78 9.01
N LEU A 101 -8.76 5.61 8.93
CA LEU A 101 -8.34 5.04 7.66
C LEU A 101 -9.52 4.69 6.75
N PHE A 102 -10.53 4.01 7.29
CA PHE A 102 -11.72 3.66 6.51
C PHE A 102 -12.51 4.91 6.07
N ASP A 103 -12.64 5.90 6.94
CA ASP A 103 -13.30 7.17 6.59
C ASP A 103 -12.55 7.91 5.49
N SER A 104 -11.22 7.76 5.43
CA SER A 104 -10.40 8.35 4.37
C SER A 104 -10.54 7.62 3.02
N GLY A 105 -11.07 6.40 3.00
CA GLY A 105 -11.26 5.62 1.77
C GLY A 105 -10.35 4.40 1.63
N ILE A 106 -9.64 4.01 2.69
CA ILE A 106 -8.86 2.77 2.71
C ILE A 106 -9.80 1.57 2.77
N SER A 107 -9.51 0.54 1.99
CA SER A 107 -10.37 -0.64 1.84
C SER A 107 -10.12 -1.71 2.90
N CYS A 108 -8.90 -1.80 3.39
CA CYS A 108 -8.49 -2.87 4.30
C CYS A 108 -7.30 -2.42 5.15
N VAL A 109 -7.24 -2.92 6.37
CA VAL A 109 -6.10 -2.68 7.25
C VAL A 109 -5.55 -4.01 7.76
N GLY A 110 -4.23 -4.09 7.91
CA GLY A 110 -3.56 -5.23 8.52
C GLY A 110 -2.92 -4.79 9.83
N THR A 111 -3.17 -5.52 10.90
CA THR A 111 -2.65 -5.18 12.22
C THR A 111 -2.31 -6.43 13.03
N SER A 112 -1.26 -6.34 13.84
CA SER A 112 -0.94 -7.36 14.85
C SER A 112 -1.68 -7.10 16.18
N ASN A 113 -2.38 -5.98 16.32
CA ASN A 113 -3.09 -5.58 17.53
C ASN A 113 -4.60 -5.89 17.44
N PHE A 114 -4.95 -6.95 16.74
CA PHE A 114 -6.34 -7.31 16.47
C PHE A 114 -7.15 -7.48 17.76
N SER A 115 -6.60 -8.17 18.76
CA SER A 115 -7.30 -8.43 20.01
C SER A 115 -7.68 -7.15 20.74
N GLU A 116 -6.75 -6.20 20.82
CA GLU A 116 -6.97 -4.91 21.50
C GLU A 116 -8.02 -4.09 20.76
N ILE A 117 -7.95 -4.04 19.45
CA ILE A 117 -8.91 -3.31 18.61
C ILE A 117 -10.29 -3.95 18.72
N PHE A 118 -10.35 -5.27 18.69
CA PHE A 118 -11.62 -6.00 18.83
C PHE A 118 -12.30 -5.73 20.18
N GLU A 119 -11.52 -5.66 21.26
CA GLU A 119 -12.05 -5.30 22.57
C GLU A 119 -12.62 -3.87 22.59
N GLU A 120 -11.98 -2.92 21.93
CA GLU A 120 -12.51 -1.57 21.78
C GLU A 120 -13.86 -1.58 21.06
N VAL A 121 -14.00 -2.37 20.01
CA VAL A 121 -15.28 -2.53 19.28
C VAL A 121 -16.36 -3.10 20.18
N ARG A 122 -16.05 -4.10 21.02
CA ARG A 122 -17.02 -4.71 21.93
C ARG A 122 -17.50 -3.77 23.02
N ASN A 123 -16.72 -2.77 23.36
CA ASN A 123 -17.02 -1.82 24.43
C ASN A 123 -17.74 -0.54 23.96
N ILE A 124 -18.13 -0.51 22.70
CA ILE A 124 -18.91 0.63 22.14
C ILE A 124 -20.37 0.59 22.66
#